data_a90b122beb15577a9827db1aaed0003b
#
_entry.id   a90b122beb15577a9827db1aaed0003b
#
_cell.length_a   1.000
_cell.length_b   1.000
_cell.length_c   1.000
_cell.angle_alpha   90.00
_cell.angle_beta   90.00
_cell.angle_gamma   90.00
#
_symmetry.space_group_name_H-M   'P 1'
#
loop_
_entity.id
_entity.type
_entity.pdbx_description
1 polymer ?
#
loop_
_entity_poly.entity_id
_entity_poly.type
_entity_poly.pdbx_seq_one_letter_code
_entity_poly.pdbx_strand_id
1 'polypeptide(L)'
;MNNRKWNITKIRLVTIVASLLFTSIFCPAFAAGKLTVLVSSESPAYQVVVRTIRRTLQSNIQIEEYTPATIDTIPAPPQLLLTVGSAAFEIALDKFPEAPVIASFLPRRVFEQLLSNSPRSLQNTTAIFIDQSMLRQLTLARLISPQGTTIGTVFGASSIKESQRLHQAAAETGFRIKSVLLNPDDNPVNTMQPVIQDTDIFLAIPDKSAFNRASAKWSLFITLRGRKPLIGFSEKYVDAGALAAVFSSPEQIGKHTAEALNTFITTGSWPKPEHPKYFTVKLNYQSAHTIQIQLPNTDILQHQLEGIN
;
A
#
# COMPACT_ATOMS: atom_id res chain seq x y z
N MET A 1 53.49 44.11 32.58
CA MET A 1 52.14 43.61 33.01
C MET A 1 51.22 43.36 31.83
N ASN A 2 51.48 42.38 30.95
CA ASN A 2 50.59 42.16 29.80
C ASN A 2 50.50 40.75 29.22
N ASN A 3 50.95 39.69 29.94
CA ASN A 3 50.94 38.31 29.41
C ASN A 3 49.91 37.36 30.05
N ARG A 4 49.10 37.80 31.04
CA ARG A 4 48.09 36.92 31.69
C ARG A 4 46.70 36.92 31.03
N LYS A 5 46.35 37.97 30.30
CA LYS A 5 45.01 38.05 29.68
C LYS A 5 44.87 37.23 28.37
N TRP A 6 45.94 36.93 27.69
CA TRP A 6 45.92 36.21 26.41
C TRP A 6 45.72 34.71 26.55
N ASN A 7 46.15 34.13 27.66
CA ASN A 7 45.98 32.69 27.91
C ASN A 7 44.54 32.28 28.31
N ILE A 8 43.80 33.16 28.97
CA ILE A 8 42.45 32.87 29.43
C ILE A 8 41.45 32.84 28.23
N THR A 9 41.64 33.69 27.23
CA THR A 9 40.81 33.74 26.03
C THR A 9 41.02 32.52 25.12
N LYS A 10 42.25 32.06 24.96
CA LYS A 10 42.60 30.84 24.22
C LYS A 10 42.08 29.56 24.89
N ILE A 11 42.11 29.46 26.21
CA ILE A 11 41.59 28.32 26.98
C ILE A 11 40.07 28.28 26.87
N ARG A 12 39.38 29.42 26.96
CA ARG A 12 37.93 29.49 26.81
C ARG A 12 37.47 29.15 25.38
N LEU A 13 38.22 29.55 24.37
CA LEU A 13 37.93 29.20 22.97
C LEU A 13 38.10 27.70 22.70
N VAL A 14 39.16 27.07 23.22
CA VAL A 14 39.38 25.63 23.08
C VAL A 14 38.34 24.83 23.84
N THR A 15 37.87 25.29 25.00
CA THR A 15 36.81 24.60 25.78
C THR A 15 35.45 24.70 25.10
N ILE A 16 35.13 25.82 24.46
CA ILE A 16 33.88 26.00 23.71
C ILE A 16 33.90 25.15 22.42
N VAL A 17 35.03 25.08 21.70
CA VAL A 17 35.15 24.23 20.51
C VAL A 17 35.12 22.76 20.86
N ALA A 18 35.74 22.33 21.98
CA ALA A 18 35.63 20.96 22.47
C ALA A 18 34.22 20.59 22.95
N SER A 19 33.45 21.50 23.56
CA SER A 19 32.06 21.28 23.94
C SER A 19 31.14 21.18 22.72
N LEU A 20 31.39 21.94 21.64
CA LEU A 20 30.60 21.89 20.40
C LEU A 20 30.88 20.61 19.57
N LEU A 21 32.07 20.05 19.69
CA LEU A 21 32.40 18.77 19.02
C LEU A 21 31.86 17.53 19.76
N PHE A 22 31.47 17.66 21.04
CA PHE A 22 30.95 16.53 21.80
C PHE A 22 29.39 16.42 21.73
N THR A 23 28.70 17.38 21.15
CA THR A 23 27.23 17.34 20.95
C THR A 23 26.78 16.74 19.61
N SER A 24 27.71 16.36 18.76
CA SER A 24 27.41 15.68 17.50
C SER A 24 27.73 14.19 17.64
N ILE A 25 26.68 13.38 17.37
CA ILE A 25 26.72 11.93 17.21
C ILE A 25 26.28 11.16 18.46
N PHE A 26 25.09 11.45 18.97
CA PHE A 26 24.23 10.39 19.49
C PHE A 26 23.12 10.12 18.45
N CYS A 27 23.50 9.57 17.30
CA CYS A 27 22.59 8.74 16.55
C CYS A 27 22.48 7.44 17.36
N PRO A 28 21.34 7.09 17.99
CA PRO A 28 21.22 5.78 18.59
C PRO A 28 21.30 4.78 17.43
N ALA A 29 22.50 4.20 17.25
CA ALA A 29 22.61 2.99 16.47
C ALA A 29 21.66 2.00 17.14
N PHE A 30 20.59 1.60 16.43
CA PHE A 30 19.71 0.54 16.87
C PHE A 30 20.62 -0.70 17.05
N ALA A 31 21.07 -0.93 18.28
CA ALA A 31 21.91 -2.10 18.60
C ALA A 31 21.12 -3.32 18.14
N ALA A 32 21.78 -4.32 17.54
CA ALA A 32 21.27 -5.56 16.97
C ALA A 32 19.84 -5.89 17.45
N GLY A 33 18.84 -5.37 16.72
CA GLY A 33 17.50 -5.22 17.27
C GLY A 33 16.67 -6.47 17.01
N LYS A 34 15.69 -6.66 17.88
CA LYS A 34 14.67 -7.68 17.74
C LYS A 34 13.49 -7.08 16.98
N LEU A 35 13.09 -7.71 15.86
CA LEU A 35 11.87 -7.42 15.13
C LEU A 35 10.79 -8.41 15.56
N THR A 36 9.74 -7.93 16.20
CA THR A 36 8.54 -8.71 16.47
C THR A 36 7.61 -8.64 15.26
N VAL A 37 7.21 -9.78 14.73
CA VAL A 37 6.31 -9.89 13.59
C VAL A 37 4.99 -10.49 14.05
N LEU A 38 3.90 -9.77 13.84
CA LEU A 38 2.54 -10.25 14.10
C LEU A 38 1.83 -10.47 12.76
N VAL A 39 1.42 -11.70 12.48
CA VAL A 39 0.68 -12.06 11.27
C VAL A 39 -0.79 -12.27 11.57
N SER A 40 -1.70 -11.77 10.73
CA SER A 40 -3.16 -11.89 10.94
C SER A 40 -3.66 -13.34 10.89
N SER A 41 -2.96 -14.21 10.17
CA SER A 41 -3.26 -15.65 10.04
C SER A 41 -2.11 -16.37 9.34
N GLU A 42 -2.18 -17.69 9.26
CA GLU A 42 -1.22 -18.54 8.53
C GLU A 42 -1.46 -18.56 7.00
N SER A 43 -1.99 -17.49 6.43
CA SER A 43 -2.21 -17.39 4.99
C SER A 43 -0.88 -17.52 4.21
N PRO A 44 -0.83 -18.30 3.12
CA PRO A 44 0.37 -18.42 2.29
C PRO A 44 0.91 -17.08 1.80
N ALA A 45 0.03 -16.11 1.49
CA ALA A 45 0.45 -14.77 1.07
C ALA A 45 1.20 -14.01 2.18
N TYR A 46 0.72 -14.11 3.43
CA TYR A 46 1.40 -13.47 4.57
C TYR A 46 2.77 -14.11 4.83
N GLN A 47 2.86 -15.43 4.71
CA GLN A 47 4.12 -16.16 4.87
C GLN A 47 5.14 -15.80 3.78
N VAL A 48 4.68 -15.49 2.57
CA VAL A 48 5.56 -14.98 1.50
C VAL A 48 6.09 -13.59 1.85
N VAL A 49 5.24 -12.67 2.34
CA VAL A 49 5.67 -11.34 2.80
C VAL A 49 6.75 -11.46 3.88
N VAL A 50 6.48 -12.21 4.95
CA VAL A 50 7.44 -12.40 6.07
C VAL A 50 8.75 -13.01 5.60
N ARG A 51 8.69 -14.05 4.77
CA ARG A 51 9.87 -14.72 4.23
C ARG A 51 10.71 -13.79 3.35
N THR A 52 10.06 -12.94 2.56
CA THR A 52 10.76 -11.94 1.73
C THR A 52 11.43 -10.88 2.60
N ILE A 53 10.73 -10.37 3.61
CA ILE A 53 11.29 -9.42 4.58
C ILE A 53 12.52 -10.04 5.25
N ARG A 54 12.42 -11.28 5.74
CA ARG A 54 13.53 -11.99 6.40
C ARG A 54 14.77 -12.12 5.51
N ARG A 55 14.60 -12.31 4.20
CA ARG A 55 15.71 -12.37 3.23
C ARG A 55 16.32 -11.03 2.88
N THR A 56 15.54 -9.94 3.00
CA THR A 56 15.93 -8.60 2.54
C THR A 56 16.45 -7.72 3.68
N LEU A 57 16.08 -8.00 4.93
CA LEU A 57 16.58 -7.29 6.09
C LEU A 57 18.10 -7.56 6.32
N GLN A 58 18.74 -6.60 6.96
CA GLN A 58 20.14 -6.75 7.39
C GLN A 58 20.29 -7.96 8.32
N SER A 59 21.41 -8.67 8.20
CA SER A 59 21.63 -10.01 8.79
C SER A 59 21.71 -10.08 10.31
N ASN A 60 21.74 -8.93 11.01
CA ASN A 60 21.90 -8.86 12.47
C ASN A 60 20.57 -8.66 13.24
N ILE A 61 19.41 -8.79 12.59
CA ILE A 61 18.10 -8.61 13.22
C ILE A 61 17.50 -9.98 13.53
N GLN A 62 17.21 -10.21 14.81
CA GLN A 62 16.45 -11.38 15.25
C GLN A 62 14.97 -11.17 14.96
N ILE A 63 14.35 -12.09 14.22
CA ILE A 63 12.94 -12.03 13.86
C ILE A 63 12.17 -13.08 14.65
N GLU A 64 11.20 -12.64 15.46
CA GLU A 64 10.25 -13.49 16.17
C GLU A 64 8.85 -13.29 15.61
N GLU A 65 8.19 -14.40 15.24
CA GLU A 65 6.89 -14.39 14.60
C GLU A 65 5.79 -14.87 15.56
N TYR A 66 4.69 -14.12 15.59
CA TYR A 66 3.52 -14.37 16.44
C TYR A 66 2.23 -14.28 15.61
N THR A 67 1.20 -14.93 16.11
CA THR A 67 -0.18 -14.86 15.60
C THR A 67 -1.10 -14.28 16.69
N PRO A 68 -2.35 -13.93 16.39
CA PRO A 68 -3.32 -13.54 17.42
C PRO A 68 -3.48 -14.55 18.56
N ALA A 69 -3.28 -15.83 18.27
CA ALA A 69 -3.35 -16.90 19.28
C ALA A 69 -2.13 -16.94 20.22
N THR A 70 -0.99 -16.43 19.80
CA THR A 70 0.27 -16.48 20.55
C THR A 70 0.73 -15.11 21.06
N ILE A 71 -0.03 -14.05 20.79
CA ILE A 71 0.37 -12.68 21.13
C ILE A 71 0.64 -12.47 22.63
N ASP A 72 -0.10 -13.13 23.49
CA ASP A 72 0.05 -13.01 24.95
C ASP A 72 1.33 -13.69 25.48
N THR A 73 2.03 -14.45 24.63
CA THR A 73 3.34 -15.03 24.96
C THR A 73 4.51 -14.10 24.67
N ILE A 74 4.28 -12.89 24.14
CA ILE A 74 5.32 -11.89 23.93
C ILE A 74 5.86 -11.44 25.29
N PRO A 75 7.15 -11.66 25.59
CA PRO A 75 7.67 -11.53 26.97
C PRO A 75 7.82 -10.07 27.42
N ALA A 76 7.89 -9.12 26.48
CA ALA A 76 8.04 -7.69 26.76
C ALA A 76 7.51 -6.85 25.57
N PRO A 77 7.13 -5.58 25.79
CA PRO A 77 6.71 -4.70 24.69
C PRO A 77 7.73 -4.68 23.55
N PRO A 78 7.29 -4.82 22.28
CA PRO A 78 8.17 -4.82 21.13
C PRO A 78 8.94 -3.51 20.97
N GLN A 79 10.25 -3.58 20.73
CA GLN A 79 11.06 -2.42 20.36
C GLN A 79 10.82 -1.98 18.93
N LEU A 80 10.46 -2.91 18.06
CA LEU A 80 10.08 -2.70 16.67
C LEU A 80 9.05 -3.77 16.28
N LEU A 81 7.92 -3.34 15.73
CA LEU A 81 6.80 -4.21 15.40
C LEU A 81 6.47 -4.13 13.90
N LEU A 82 6.41 -5.29 13.27
CA LEU A 82 5.84 -5.47 11.95
C LEU A 82 4.49 -6.19 12.08
N THR A 83 3.46 -5.64 11.48
CA THR A 83 2.18 -6.33 11.35
C THR A 83 1.90 -6.68 9.89
N VAL A 84 1.43 -7.91 9.63
CA VAL A 84 1.06 -8.36 8.30
C VAL A 84 -0.43 -8.67 8.24
N GLY A 85 -1.17 -7.83 7.50
CA GLY A 85 -2.63 -7.88 7.40
C GLY A 85 -3.35 -7.03 8.45
N SER A 86 -4.65 -6.83 8.23
CA SER A 86 -5.47 -5.87 8.99
C SER A 86 -5.70 -6.25 10.45
N ALA A 87 -5.99 -7.54 10.74
CA ALA A 87 -6.24 -7.99 12.12
C ALA A 87 -4.99 -7.88 13.00
N ALA A 88 -3.80 -8.16 12.45
CA ALA A 88 -2.55 -7.98 13.17
C ALA A 88 -2.31 -6.50 13.51
N PHE A 89 -2.62 -5.59 12.59
CA PHE A 89 -2.47 -4.16 12.83
C PHE A 89 -3.45 -3.65 13.89
N GLU A 90 -4.71 -4.06 13.83
CA GLU A 90 -5.75 -3.73 14.84
C GLU A 90 -5.32 -4.15 16.23
N ILE A 91 -4.86 -5.40 16.39
CA ILE A 91 -4.36 -5.92 17.68
C ILE A 91 -3.12 -5.13 18.16
N ALA A 92 -2.22 -4.77 17.25
CA ALA A 92 -1.03 -4.01 17.61
C ALA A 92 -1.33 -2.60 18.11
N LEU A 93 -2.36 -1.96 17.57
CA LEU A 93 -2.82 -0.64 18.05
C LEU A 93 -3.33 -0.68 19.48
N ASP A 94 -4.01 -1.75 19.85
CA ASP A 94 -4.58 -1.95 21.20
C ASP A 94 -3.51 -2.38 22.20
N LYS A 95 -2.75 -3.45 21.88
CA LYS A 95 -1.84 -4.08 22.86
C LYS A 95 -0.49 -3.38 23.01
N PHE A 96 0.00 -2.70 21.97
CA PHE A 96 1.33 -2.08 21.95
C PHE A 96 1.28 -0.62 21.49
N PRO A 97 0.54 0.26 22.17
CA PRO A 97 0.28 1.63 21.72
C PRO A 97 1.56 2.47 21.49
N GLU A 98 2.64 2.19 22.19
CA GLU A 98 3.89 2.96 22.14
C GLU A 98 4.96 2.36 21.19
N ALA A 99 4.81 1.09 20.79
CA ALA A 99 5.85 0.44 19.99
C ALA A 99 5.91 1.03 18.57
N PRO A 100 7.09 1.34 18.00
CA PRO A 100 7.21 1.70 16.60
C PRO A 100 6.66 0.57 15.72
N VAL A 101 5.72 0.90 14.79
CA VAL A 101 5.06 -0.12 13.99
C VAL A 101 5.06 0.21 12.50
N ILE A 102 5.34 -0.79 11.70
CA ILE A 102 5.05 -0.81 10.27
C ILE A 102 3.94 -1.81 9.98
N ALA A 103 2.86 -1.33 9.36
CA ALA A 103 1.79 -2.18 8.88
C ALA A 103 2.03 -2.56 7.42
N SER A 104 1.95 -3.84 7.09
CA SER A 104 2.20 -4.36 5.76
C SER A 104 1.02 -5.19 5.26
N PHE A 105 0.81 -5.19 3.95
CA PHE A 105 -0.17 -6.06 3.29
C PHE A 105 -1.62 -5.85 3.77
N LEU A 106 -2.02 -4.59 3.98
CA LEU A 106 -3.40 -4.19 4.32
C LEU A 106 -3.84 -3.03 3.40
N PRO A 107 -5.16 -2.89 3.13
CA PRO A 107 -5.66 -1.78 2.34
C PRO A 107 -5.45 -0.43 3.03
N ARG A 108 -5.10 0.61 2.26
CA ARG A 108 -4.94 1.98 2.75
C ARG A 108 -6.13 2.45 3.57
N ARG A 109 -7.35 2.23 3.08
CA ARG A 109 -8.58 2.65 3.78
C ARG A 109 -8.72 2.00 5.17
N VAL A 110 -8.30 0.72 5.30
CA VAL A 110 -8.34 -0.01 6.57
C VAL A 110 -7.31 0.56 7.54
N PHE A 111 -6.08 0.81 7.04
CA PHE A 111 -5.04 1.46 7.83
C PHE A 111 -5.52 2.82 8.38
N GLU A 112 -6.05 3.69 7.52
CA GLU A 112 -6.52 5.02 7.90
C GLU A 112 -7.69 4.95 8.90
N GLN A 113 -8.63 4.02 8.69
CA GLN A 113 -9.76 3.81 9.61
C GLN A 113 -9.30 3.34 10.99
N LEU A 114 -8.42 2.34 11.05
CA LEU A 114 -7.92 1.81 12.31
C LEU A 114 -7.10 2.86 13.06
N LEU A 115 -6.23 3.57 12.34
CA LEU A 115 -5.40 4.62 12.93
C LEU A 115 -6.25 5.80 13.45
N SER A 116 -7.31 6.20 12.74
CA SER A 116 -8.19 7.30 13.18
C SER A 116 -8.98 6.96 14.46
N ASN A 117 -9.17 5.70 14.75
CA ASN A 117 -9.82 5.20 15.97
C ASN A 117 -8.82 4.93 17.11
N SER A 118 -7.54 5.18 16.89
CA SER A 118 -6.46 4.94 17.86
C SER A 118 -5.84 6.27 18.30
N PRO A 119 -5.33 6.40 19.54
CA PRO A 119 -4.58 7.57 19.99
C PRO A 119 -3.20 7.71 19.33
N ARG A 120 -2.77 6.74 18.51
CA ARG A 120 -1.46 6.74 17.86
C ARG A 120 -1.31 7.82 16.80
N SER A 121 -0.07 8.30 16.65
CA SER A 121 0.31 9.24 15.60
C SER A 121 1.13 8.54 14.49
N LEU A 122 1.20 9.19 13.32
CA LEU A 122 2.08 8.77 12.22
C LEU A 122 3.58 8.88 12.55
N GLN A 123 3.97 9.51 13.67
CA GLN A 123 5.39 9.58 14.07
C GLN A 123 5.96 8.20 14.39
N ASN A 124 5.15 7.34 15.02
CA ASN A 124 5.54 5.97 15.39
C ASN A 124 4.86 4.89 14.53
N THR A 125 4.22 5.28 13.42
CA THR A 125 3.42 4.35 12.62
C THR A 125 3.56 4.65 11.15
N THR A 126 3.86 3.61 10.36
CA THR A 126 3.85 3.69 8.89
C THR A 126 3.17 2.47 8.28
N ALA A 127 3.01 2.46 6.96
CA ALA A 127 2.45 1.32 6.25
C ALA A 127 2.95 1.21 4.81
N ILE A 128 3.05 -0.05 4.33
CA ILE A 128 3.09 -0.38 2.90
C ILE A 128 1.79 -1.10 2.56
N PHE A 129 0.96 -0.45 1.74
CA PHE A 129 -0.38 -0.92 1.43
C PHE A 129 -0.37 -2.12 0.46
N ILE A 130 -1.50 -2.83 0.36
CA ILE A 130 -1.69 -3.89 -0.64
C ILE A 130 -2.24 -3.32 -1.95
N ASP A 131 -3.03 -2.25 -1.87
CA ASP A 131 -3.69 -1.63 -3.01
C ASP A 131 -2.76 -0.68 -3.77
N GLN A 132 -3.08 -0.50 -5.05
CA GLN A 132 -2.44 0.48 -5.92
C GLN A 132 -3.16 1.83 -5.81
N SER A 133 -2.44 2.92 -6.06
CA SER A 133 -3.06 4.25 -6.11
C SER A 133 -4.11 4.33 -7.22
N MET A 134 -5.16 5.14 -7.02
CA MET A 134 -6.16 5.39 -8.05
C MET A 134 -5.53 6.04 -9.29
N LEU A 135 -4.53 6.90 -9.09
CA LEU A 135 -3.82 7.54 -10.19
C LEU A 135 -3.12 6.51 -11.08
N ARG A 136 -2.40 5.54 -10.49
CA ARG A 136 -1.74 4.46 -11.27
C ARG A 136 -2.74 3.62 -12.03
N GLN A 137 -3.88 3.28 -11.43
CA GLN A 137 -4.94 2.51 -12.08
C GLN A 137 -5.59 3.28 -13.24
N LEU A 138 -5.90 4.57 -13.07
CA LEU A 138 -6.47 5.39 -14.13
C LEU A 138 -5.46 5.73 -15.23
N THR A 139 -4.17 5.87 -14.89
CA THR A 139 -3.13 6.01 -15.91
C THR A 139 -3.03 4.73 -16.76
N LEU A 140 -3.08 3.54 -16.15
CA LEU A 140 -3.17 2.29 -16.92
C LEU A 140 -4.40 2.28 -17.85
N ALA A 141 -5.56 2.69 -17.34
CA ALA A 141 -6.78 2.78 -18.15
C ALA A 141 -6.61 3.75 -19.34
N ARG A 142 -5.97 4.90 -19.15
CA ARG A 142 -5.67 5.89 -20.19
C ARG A 142 -4.74 5.33 -21.26
N LEU A 143 -3.69 4.62 -20.85
CA LEU A 143 -2.71 4.03 -21.78
C LEU A 143 -3.33 2.91 -22.63
N ILE A 144 -4.27 2.13 -22.06
CA ILE A 144 -4.96 1.04 -22.77
C ILE A 144 -6.08 1.58 -23.67
N SER A 145 -6.80 2.62 -23.23
CA SER A 145 -7.94 3.20 -23.95
C SER A 145 -7.79 4.72 -24.07
N PRO A 146 -6.91 5.19 -24.97
CA PRO A 146 -6.60 6.63 -25.12
C PRO A 146 -7.81 7.48 -25.51
N GLN A 147 -8.79 6.90 -26.21
CA GLN A 147 -10.01 7.58 -26.65
C GLN A 147 -11.15 7.53 -25.62
N GLY A 148 -11.02 6.72 -24.57
CA GLY A 148 -12.01 6.63 -23.51
C GLY A 148 -12.11 7.97 -22.75
N THR A 149 -13.33 8.37 -22.40
CA THR A 149 -13.59 9.63 -21.70
C THR A 149 -14.22 9.43 -20.33
N THR A 150 -14.84 8.25 -20.11
CA THR A 150 -15.62 7.95 -18.91
C THR A 150 -15.19 6.64 -18.25
N ILE A 151 -15.00 6.72 -16.94
CA ILE A 151 -14.77 5.54 -16.07
C ILE A 151 -16.03 5.27 -15.28
N GLY A 152 -16.54 4.03 -15.40
CA GLY A 152 -17.60 3.51 -14.54
C GLY A 152 -17.04 2.73 -13.37
N THR A 153 -17.64 2.86 -12.18
CA THR A 153 -17.37 2.02 -11.02
C THR A 153 -18.55 1.95 -10.07
N VAL A 154 -18.50 1.00 -9.15
CA VAL A 154 -19.48 0.87 -8.06
C VAL A 154 -18.74 0.83 -6.74
N PHE A 155 -19.16 1.66 -5.80
CA PHE A 155 -18.67 1.65 -4.43
C PHE A 155 -19.65 0.89 -3.54
N GLY A 156 -19.12 0.13 -2.59
CA GLY A 156 -19.89 -0.34 -1.44
C GLY A 156 -19.59 0.51 -0.22
N ALA A 157 -20.22 0.20 0.89
CA ALA A 157 -20.06 0.93 2.15
C ALA A 157 -18.59 1.00 2.62
N SER A 158 -17.78 -0.04 2.32
CA SER A 158 -16.38 -0.08 2.71
C SER A 158 -15.46 0.74 1.81
N SER A 159 -15.84 1.03 0.57
CA SER A 159 -15.00 1.71 -0.42
C SER A 159 -15.44 3.12 -0.77
N ILE A 160 -16.58 3.59 -0.30
CA ILE A 160 -17.11 4.92 -0.66
C ILE A 160 -16.14 6.07 -0.36
N LYS A 161 -15.32 5.94 0.67
CA LYS A 161 -14.29 6.92 1.01
C LYS A 161 -13.20 7.06 -0.06
N GLU A 162 -13.04 6.06 -0.94
CA GLU A 162 -12.12 6.12 -2.08
C GLU A 162 -12.65 6.98 -3.24
N SER A 163 -13.93 7.35 -3.22
CA SER A 163 -14.57 8.16 -4.27
C SER A 163 -13.83 9.50 -4.50
N GLN A 164 -13.44 10.19 -3.44
CA GLN A 164 -12.72 11.46 -3.55
C GLN A 164 -11.37 11.27 -4.25
N ARG A 165 -10.61 10.23 -3.90
CA ARG A 165 -9.31 9.91 -4.52
C ARG A 165 -9.48 9.53 -5.99
N LEU A 166 -10.55 8.79 -6.31
CA LEU A 166 -10.86 8.45 -7.69
C LEU A 166 -11.16 9.70 -8.52
N HIS A 167 -11.95 10.65 -8.02
CA HIS A 167 -12.23 11.89 -8.73
C HIS A 167 -10.99 12.76 -8.90
N GLN A 168 -10.10 12.81 -7.90
CA GLN A 168 -8.82 13.51 -8.01
C GLN A 168 -7.96 12.89 -9.12
N ALA A 169 -7.75 11.57 -9.09
CA ALA A 169 -7.01 10.86 -10.12
C ALA A 169 -7.64 11.01 -11.53
N ALA A 170 -8.96 11.07 -11.60
CA ALA A 170 -9.67 11.28 -12.84
C ALA A 170 -9.41 12.68 -13.44
N ALA A 171 -9.35 13.71 -12.59
CA ALA A 171 -8.99 15.07 -13.03
C ALA A 171 -7.57 15.10 -13.64
N GLU A 172 -6.61 14.39 -13.03
CA GLU A 172 -5.22 14.31 -13.50
C GLU A 172 -5.08 13.51 -14.81
N THR A 173 -5.93 12.50 -15.00
CA THR A 173 -5.89 11.60 -16.18
C THR A 173 -6.89 11.98 -17.27
N GLY A 174 -7.70 13.03 -17.08
CA GLY A 174 -8.67 13.53 -18.05
C GLY A 174 -9.92 12.65 -18.22
N PHE A 175 -10.27 11.84 -17.19
CA PHE A 175 -11.49 11.06 -17.19
C PHE A 175 -12.63 11.76 -16.44
N ARG A 176 -13.88 11.45 -16.84
CA ARG A 176 -15.08 11.71 -16.06
C ARG A 176 -15.48 10.41 -15.34
N ILE A 177 -15.90 10.53 -14.09
CA ILE A 177 -16.33 9.39 -13.29
C ILE A 177 -17.86 9.30 -13.27
N LYS A 178 -18.37 8.09 -13.55
CA LYS A 178 -19.75 7.70 -13.28
C LYS A 178 -19.74 6.58 -12.25
N SER A 179 -20.16 6.89 -11.04
CA SER A 179 -20.16 5.93 -9.94
C SER A 179 -21.52 5.83 -9.26
N VAL A 180 -21.82 4.67 -8.70
CA VAL A 180 -23.01 4.42 -7.90
C VAL A 180 -22.59 3.78 -6.58
N LEU A 181 -23.28 4.16 -5.50
CA LEU A 181 -23.16 3.50 -4.21
C LEU A 181 -24.10 2.29 -4.17
N LEU A 182 -23.56 1.13 -3.87
CA LEU A 182 -24.31 -0.08 -3.58
C LEU A 182 -24.77 -0.05 -2.13
N ASN A 183 -26.08 -0.01 -1.90
CA ASN A 183 -26.66 -0.15 -0.57
C ASN A 183 -26.66 -1.63 -0.14
N PRO A 184 -26.81 -1.93 1.16
CA PRO A 184 -26.77 -3.32 1.67
C PRO A 184 -27.80 -4.27 1.00
N ASP A 185 -28.97 -3.75 0.67
CA ASP A 185 -30.07 -4.53 0.09
C ASP A 185 -30.08 -4.55 -1.45
N ASP A 186 -29.18 -3.79 -2.09
CA ASP A 186 -29.11 -3.73 -3.54
C ASP A 186 -28.51 -5.01 -4.13
N ASN A 187 -29.01 -5.40 -5.31
CA ASN A 187 -28.36 -6.44 -6.09
C ASN A 187 -27.15 -5.87 -6.86
N PRO A 188 -25.92 -6.32 -6.57
CA PRO A 188 -24.72 -5.76 -7.19
C PRO A 188 -24.73 -5.81 -8.73
N VAL A 189 -25.31 -6.85 -9.33
CA VAL A 189 -25.39 -7.00 -10.79
C VAL A 189 -26.29 -5.94 -11.39
N ASN A 190 -27.48 -5.72 -10.81
CA ASN A 190 -28.44 -4.73 -11.29
C ASN A 190 -27.88 -3.31 -11.14
N THR A 191 -27.11 -3.05 -10.09
CA THR A 191 -26.45 -1.76 -9.83
C THR A 191 -25.28 -1.51 -10.80
N MET A 192 -24.50 -2.54 -11.12
CA MET A 192 -23.33 -2.41 -12.03
C MET A 192 -23.75 -2.28 -13.50
N GLN A 193 -24.78 -2.97 -13.94
CA GLN A 193 -25.13 -3.08 -15.36
C GLN A 193 -25.35 -1.72 -16.03
N PRO A 194 -26.15 -0.78 -15.49
CA PRO A 194 -26.32 0.54 -16.09
C PRO A 194 -25.00 1.34 -16.14
N VAL A 195 -24.20 1.25 -15.08
CA VAL A 195 -22.90 1.93 -15.01
C VAL A 195 -21.95 1.43 -16.10
N ILE A 196 -21.88 0.11 -16.30
CA ILE A 196 -21.06 -0.49 -17.36
C ILE A 196 -21.57 -0.07 -18.75
N GLN A 197 -22.87 -0.05 -18.97
CA GLN A 197 -23.45 0.31 -20.27
C GLN A 197 -23.17 1.76 -20.66
N ASP A 198 -23.21 2.67 -19.70
CA ASP A 198 -23.11 4.12 -19.91
C ASP A 198 -21.69 4.69 -19.82
N THR A 199 -20.66 3.86 -19.70
CA THR A 199 -19.27 4.30 -19.58
C THR A 199 -18.37 3.60 -20.59
N ASP A 200 -17.19 4.18 -20.86
CA ASP A 200 -16.25 3.63 -21.83
C ASP A 200 -15.39 2.52 -21.24
N ILE A 201 -15.03 2.65 -19.95
CA ILE A 201 -14.17 1.73 -19.21
C ILE A 201 -14.82 1.44 -17.87
N PHE A 202 -14.80 0.20 -17.42
CA PHE A 202 -15.23 -0.18 -16.09
C PHE A 202 -14.06 -0.49 -15.19
N LEU A 203 -13.97 0.18 -14.03
CA LEU A 203 -12.94 -0.02 -13.02
C LEU A 203 -13.50 -0.83 -11.85
N ALA A 204 -12.93 -1.99 -11.60
CA ALA A 204 -13.21 -2.75 -10.39
C ALA A 204 -12.37 -2.22 -9.22
N ILE A 205 -13.01 -1.97 -8.10
CA ILE A 205 -12.37 -1.50 -6.85
C ILE A 205 -12.44 -2.62 -5.81
N PRO A 206 -11.40 -2.86 -4.99
CA PRO A 206 -11.45 -3.87 -3.94
C PRO A 206 -12.52 -3.58 -2.89
N ASP A 207 -13.72 -4.15 -3.06
CA ASP A 207 -14.86 -4.07 -2.15
C ASP A 207 -15.64 -5.38 -2.19
N LYS A 208 -15.78 -6.07 -1.05
CA LYS A 208 -16.43 -7.39 -0.99
C LYS A 208 -17.94 -7.33 -1.22
N SER A 209 -18.59 -6.21 -0.92
CA SER A 209 -20.04 -6.04 -1.17
C SER A 209 -20.33 -5.83 -2.65
N ALA A 210 -19.58 -4.95 -3.30
CA ALA A 210 -19.72 -4.65 -4.72
C ALA A 210 -19.09 -5.73 -5.61
N PHE A 211 -17.86 -6.19 -5.30
CA PHE A 211 -17.08 -7.11 -6.12
C PHE A 211 -16.87 -8.47 -5.41
N ASN A 212 -17.97 -9.11 -5.00
CA ASN A 212 -17.93 -10.50 -4.56
C ASN A 212 -17.76 -11.46 -5.77
N ARG A 213 -17.63 -12.77 -5.51
CA ARG A 213 -17.37 -13.77 -6.57
C ARG A 213 -18.43 -13.77 -7.68
N ALA A 214 -19.71 -13.58 -7.33
CA ALA A 214 -20.80 -13.60 -8.30
C ALA A 214 -20.83 -12.32 -9.13
N SER A 215 -20.81 -11.15 -8.49
CA SER A 215 -20.84 -9.84 -9.17
C SER A 215 -19.58 -9.59 -10.01
N ALA A 216 -18.41 -10.05 -9.55
CA ALA A 216 -17.18 -10.02 -10.35
C ALA A 216 -17.32 -10.82 -11.64
N LYS A 217 -17.86 -12.06 -11.58
CA LYS A 217 -18.12 -12.88 -12.77
C LYS A 217 -19.09 -12.19 -13.73
N TRP A 218 -20.17 -11.59 -13.20
CA TRP A 218 -21.13 -10.85 -14.00
C TRP A 218 -20.55 -9.59 -14.63
N SER A 219 -19.77 -8.82 -13.91
CA SER A 219 -19.10 -7.62 -14.47
C SER A 219 -18.19 -7.98 -15.65
N LEU A 220 -17.42 -9.06 -15.52
CA LEU A 220 -16.58 -9.59 -16.61
C LEU A 220 -17.43 -10.01 -17.83
N PHE A 221 -18.52 -10.71 -17.61
CA PHE A 221 -19.43 -11.14 -18.69
C PHE A 221 -20.07 -9.94 -19.41
N ILE A 222 -20.60 -8.96 -18.67
CA ILE A 222 -21.27 -7.79 -19.24
C ILE A 222 -20.28 -6.91 -20.00
N THR A 223 -19.09 -6.68 -19.45
CA THR A 223 -18.05 -5.85 -20.08
C THR A 223 -17.55 -6.50 -21.39
N LEU A 224 -17.25 -7.81 -21.37
CA LEU A 224 -16.86 -8.54 -22.57
C LEU A 224 -17.94 -8.51 -23.66
N ARG A 225 -19.22 -8.75 -23.29
CA ARG A 225 -20.34 -8.70 -24.23
C ARG A 225 -20.57 -7.29 -24.79
N GLY A 226 -20.39 -6.26 -23.94
CA GLY A 226 -20.49 -4.86 -24.33
C GLY A 226 -19.26 -4.30 -25.03
N ARG A 227 -18.22 -5.12 -25.26
CA ARG A 227 -16.92 -4.71 -25.81
C ARG A 227 -16.28 -3.55 -25.04
N LYS A 228 -16.38 -3.58 -23.72
CA LYS A 228 -15.85 -2.54 -22.83
C LYS A 228 -14.65 -3.06 -22.04
N PRO A 229 -13.55 -2.29 -21.95
CA PRO A 229 -12.44 -2.61 -21.08
C PRO A 229 -12.88 -2.72 -19.62
N LEU A 230 -12.48 -3.77 -18.93
CA LEU A 230 -12.54 -3.87 -17.48
C LEU A 230 -11.13 -3.85 -16.93
N ILE A 231 -10.82 -2.87 -16.09
CA ILE A 231 -9.57 -2.80 -15.33
C ILE A 231 -9.82 -3.43 -13.97
N GLY A 232 -9.10 -4.51 -13.68
CA GLY A 232 -9.15 -5.21 -12.40
C GLY A 232 -8.12 -4.70 -11.41
N PHE A 233 -8.18 -5.22 -10.18
CA PHE A 233 -7.25 -4.87 -9.10
C PHE A 233 -6.32 -6.02 -8.68
N SER A 234 -6.30 -7.13 -9.42
CA SER A 234 -5.48 -8.29 -9.07
C SER A 234 -5.20 -9.17 -10.29
N GLU A 235 -4.16 -9.99 -10.19
CA GLU A 235 -3.84 -11.02 -11.17
C GLU A 235 -5.03 -11.93 -11.48
N LYS A 236 -5.70 -12.42 -10.44
CA LYS A 236 -6.87 -13.30 -10.58
C LYS A 236 -8.02 -12.67 -11.36
N TYR A 237 -8.17 -11.36 -11.31
CA TYR A 237 -9.17 -10.66 -12.10
C TYR A 237 -8.85 -10.72 -13.60
N VAL A 238 -7.57 -10.58 -13.96
CA VAL A 238 -7.10 -10.68 -15.34
C VAL A 238 -7.23 -12.12 -15.84
N ASP A 239 -6.86 -13.11 -15.03
CA ASP A 239 -7.04 -14.54 -15.35
C ASP A 239 -8.51 -14.91 -15.57
N ALA A 240 -9.41 -14.25 -14.85
CA ALA A 240 -10.86 -14.44 -14.98
C ALA A 240 -11.49 -13.69 -16.19
N GLY A 241 -10.72 -12.84 -16.90
CA GLY A 241 -11.19 -12.15 -18.11
C GLY A 241 -11.15 -10.62 -18.07
N ALA A 242 -10.68 -9.97 -17.00
CA ALA A 242 -10.43 -8.53 -17.04
C ALA A 242 -9.35 -8.21 -18.07
N LEU A 243 -9.46 -7.05 -18.71
CA LEU A 243 -8.53 -6.65 -19.78
C LEU A 243 -7.12 -6.43 -19.25
N ALA A 244 -7.01 -5.78 -18.11
CA ALA A 244 -5.75 -5.48 -17.47
C ALA A 244 -5.90 -5.28 -15.96
N ALA A 245 -4.79 -5.38 -15.26
CA ALA A 245 -4.67 -4.93 -13.87
C ALA A 245 -3.24 -4.47 -13.59
N VAL A 246 -3.12 -3.53 -12.64
CA VAL A 246 -1.87 -3.22 -11.95
C VAL A 246 -2.01 -3.66 -10.49
N PHE A 247 -1.07 -4.42 -9.99
CA PHE A 247 -1.11 -5.00 -8.65
C PHE A 247 0.30 -5.30 -8.14
N SER A 248 0.43 -5.56 -6.84
CA SER A 248 1.70 -6.02 -6.26
C SER A 248 1.57 -7.43 -5.71
N SER A 249 2.61 -8.23 -5.96
CA SER A 249 2.71 -9.56 -5.36
C SER A 249 3.10 -9.46 -3.88
N PRO A 250 2.86 -10.50 -3.08
CA PRO A 250 3.34 -10.55 -1.70
C PRO A 250 4.85 -10.35 -1.57
N GLU A 251 5.65 -10.84 -2.53
CA GLU A 251 7.09 -10.63 -2.60
C GLU A 251 7.44 -9.15 -2.81
N GLN A 252 6.76 -8.47 -3.73
CA GLN A 252 6.97 -7.07 -4.03
C GLN A 252 6.66 -6.18 -2.82
N ILE A 253 5.57 -6.46 -2.11
CA ILE A 253 5.19 -5.77 -0.88
C ILE A 253 6.20 -6.06 0.23
N GLY A 254 6.59 -7.33 0.41
CA GLY A 254 7.59 -7.73 1.39
C GLY A 254 8.95 -7.05 1.16
N LYS A 255 9.38 -6.93 -0.10
CA LYS A 255 10.61 -6.20 -0.46
C LYS A 255 10.53 -4.72 -0.06
N HIS A 256 9.44 -4.04 -0.41
CA HIS A 256 9.25 -2.63 -0.07
C HIS A 256 9.14 -2.42 1.45
N THR A 257 8.44 -3.32 2.15
CA THR A 257 8.35 -3.28 3.63
C THR A 257 9.73 -3.44 4.28
N ALA A 258 10.58 -4.34 3.77
CA ALA A 258 11.94 -4.51 4.28
C ALA A 258 12.80 -3.27 4.06
N GLU A 259 12.64 -2.57 2.95
CA GLU A 259 13.34 -1.30 2.69
C GLU A 259 12.89 -0.20 3.65
N ALA A 260 11.59 -0.09 3.93
CA ALA A 260 11.06 0.83 4.94
C ALA A 260 11.58 0.50 6.36
N LEU A 261 11.66 -0.79 6.71
CA LEU A 261 12.28 -1.25 7.96
C LEU A 261 13.75 -0.88 8.03
N ASN A 262 14.54 -1.13 6.97
CA ASN A 262 15.94 -0.75 6.92
C ASN A 262 16.15 0.76 7.05
N THR A 263 15.27 1.57 6.44
CA THR A 263 15.28 3.03 6.60
C THR A 263 15.07 3.41 8.06
N PHE A 264 14.07 2.85 8.73
CA PHE A 264 13.81 3.13 10.14
C PHE A 264 14.98 2.69 11.04
N ILE A 265 15.52 1.50 10.83
CA ILE A 265 16.66 0.98 11.60
C ILE A 265 17.89 1.89 11.49
N THR A 266 18.10 2.47 10.31
CA THR A 266 19.26 3.33 10.04
C THR A 266 19.04 4.76 10.51
N THR A 267 17.82 5.31 10.34
CA THR A 267 17.56 6.74 10.55
C THR A 267 16.78 7.05 11.83
N GLY A 268 16.14 6.04 12.45
CA GLY A 268 15.19 6.22 13.56
C GLY A 268 13.85 6.84 13.13
N SER A 269 13.58 7.01 11.84
CA SER A 269 12.40 7.67 11.32
C SER A 269 11.70 6.82 10.26
N TRP A 270 10.37 6.73 10.34
CA TRP A 270 9.56 6.06 9.34
C TRP A 270 9.42 6.88 8.06
N PRO A 271 9.46 6.24 6.88
CA PRO A 271 8.89 6.86 5.68
C PRO A 271 7.38 7.05 5.86
N LYS A 272 6.78 7.93 5.05
CA LYS A 272 5.32 8.10 5.06
C LYS A 272 4.63 6.80 4.63
N PRO A 273 3.39 6.52 5.13
CA PRO A 273 2.59 5.43 4.59
C PRO A 273 2.36 5.59 3.09
N GLU A 274 2.59 4.52 2.33
CA GLU A 274 2.56 4.62 0.87
C GLU A 274 2.08 3.36 0.17
N HIS A 275 1.66 3.51 -1.09
CA HIS A 275 1.38 2.39 -1.98
C HIS A 275 2.68 1.68 -2.38
N PRO A 276 2.60 0.39 -2.80
CA PRO A 276 3.80 -0.34 -3.18
C PRO A 276 4.51 0.32 -4.37
N LYS A 277 5.82 0.53 -4.24
CA LYS A 277 6.65 1.01 -5.35
C LYS A 277 6.93 -0.07 -6.38
N TYR A 278 6.91 -1.35 -5.95
CA TYR A 278 7.06 -2.50 -6.84
C TYR A 278 5.68 -3.04 -7.19
N PHE A 279 5.41 -3.17 -8.46
CA PHE A 279 4.13 -3.63 -8.98
C PHE A 279 4.32 -4.41 -10.28
N THR A 280 3.26 -5.03 -10.76
CA THR A 280 3.21 -5.78 -12.02
C THR A 280 2.00 -5.32 -12.80
N VAL A 281 2.17 -5.07 -14.09
CA VAL A 281 1.09 -4.92 -15.05
C VAL A 281 0.83 -6.26 -15.70
N LYS A 282 -0.42 -6.72 -15.68
CA LYS A 282 -0.86 -7.93 -16.40
C LYS A 282 -1.94 -7.57 -17.39
N LEU A 283 -1.84 -8.11 -18.59
CA LEU A 283 -2.76 -7.92 -19.70
C LEU A 283 -3.39 -9.24 -20.10
N ASN A 284 -4.65 -9.19 -20.58
CA ASN A 284 -5.36 -10.32 -21.15
C ASN A 284 -5.57 -10.10 -22.66
N TYR A 285 -4.68 -10.67 -23.46
CA TYR A 285 -4.72 -10.55 -24.91
C TYR A 285 -5.93 -11.24 -25.53
N GLN A 286 -6.46 -12.29 -24.92
CA GLN A 286 -7.68 -12.96 -25.39
C GLN A 286 -8.92 -12.06 -25.20
N SER A 287 -9.01 -11.42 -24.04
CA SER A 287 -10.06 -10.42 -23.80
C SER A 287 -9.92 -9.24 -24.75
N ALA A 288 -8.70 -8.75 -24.99
CA ALA A 288 -8.43 -7.66 -25.91
C ALA A 288 -8.89 -7.99 -27.34
N HIS A 289 -8.57 -9.18 -27.83
CA HIS A 289 -9.04 -9.66 -29.14
C HIS A 289 -10.57 -9.71 -29.20
N THR A 290 -11.21 -10.22 -28.14
CA THR A 290 -12.69 -10.34 -28.07
C THR A 290 -13.37 -8.97 -28.14
N ILE A 291 -12.82 -7.96 -27.45
CA ILE A 291 -13.40 -6.60 -27.45
C ILE A 291 -12.81 -5.69 -28.51
N GLN A 292 -11.93 -6.21 -29.37
CA GLN A 292 -11.31 -5.52 -30.49
C GLN A 292 -10.46 -4.29 -30.09
N ILE A 293 -9.73 -4.42 -28.97
CA ILE A 293 -8.76 -3.41 -28.52
C ILE A 293 -7.33 -3.91 -28.78
N GLN A 294 -6.52 -3.03 -29.36
CA GLN A 294 -5.08 -3.27 -29.49
C GLN A 294 -4.37 -2.82 -28.22
N LEU A 295 -3.72 -3.76 -27.53
CA LEU A 295 -2.98 -3.48 -26.32
C LEU A 295 -1.54 -3.02 -26.62
N PRO A 296 -1.01 -2.03 -25.88
CA PRO A 296 0.42 -1.73 -25.89
C PRO A 296 1.24 -2.91 -25.33
N ASN A 297 2.55 -2.86 -25.53
CA ASN A 297 3.47 -3.80 -24.91
C ASN A 297 3.47 -3.65 -23.38
N THR A 298 3.48 -4.78 -22.67
CA THR A 298 3.45 -4.82 -21.19
C THR A 298 4.63 -4.08 -20.56
N ASP A 299 5.85 -4.22 -21.12
CA ASP A 299 7.05 -3.58 -20.58
C ASP A 299 6.99 -2.05 -20.72
N ILE A 300 6.40 -1.56 -21.81
CA ILE A 300 6.17 -0.12 -22.00
C ILE A 300 5.20 0.40 -20.95
N LEU A 301 4.08 -0.32 -20.74
CA LEU A 301 3.11 0.06 -19.72
C LEU A 301 3.71 0.02 -18.31
N GLN A 302 4.49 -1.02 -18.00
CA GLN A 302 5.19 -1.15 -16.73
C GLN A 302 6.09 0.08 -16.47
N HIS A 303 6.90 0.46 -17.46
CA HIS A 303 7.80 1.61 -17.34
C HIS A 303 7.05 2.96 -17.23
N GLN A 304 5.99 3.15 -18.03
CA GLN A 304 5.19 4.38 -17.98
C GLN A 304 4.44 4.59 -16.66
N LEU A 305 4.22 3.53 -15.90
CA LEU A 305 3.58 3.58 -14.59
C LEU A 305 4.56 3.72 -13.43
N GLU A 306 5.87 3.61 -13.66
CA GLU A 306 6.89 3.82 -12.63
C GLU A 306 6.84 5.26 -12.10
N GLY A 307 7.00 5.42 -10.79
CA GLY A 307 6.95 6.73 -10.13
C GLY A 307 5.55 7.34 -9.95
N ILE A 308 4.49 6.72 -10.47
CA ILE A 308 3.10 7.17 -10.28
C ILE A 308 2.56 6.59 -8.95
N ASN A 309 2.21 7.48 -8.02
CA ASN A 309 1.68 7.12 -6.69
C ASN A 309 0.48 7.99 -6.30
#